data_92d3995a3aa66ad9adaa22ec0ab8d2e7
#
_entry.id   92d3995a3aa66ad9adaa22ec0ab8d2e7
#
_cell.length_a   1.000
_cell.length_b   1.000
_cell.length_c   1.000
_cell.angle_alpha   90.00
_cell.angle_beta   90.00
_cell.angle_gamma   90.00
#
_symmetry.space_group_name_H-M   'P 1'
#
loop_
_entity.id
_entity.type
_entity.pdbx_description
1 polymer ?
#
loop_
_entity_poly.entity_id
_entity_poly.type
_entity_poly.pdbx_seq_one_letter_code
_entity_poly.pdbx_strand_id
1 'polypeptide(L)'
;MIPLFPIIFFFIILLSTGHSDDLSLKNSLTFYASFDNGTNAEIAKGDKQLYTLINKKSKLGNHTEGMTKLVTGQGLSGDALLFSKRDAKWLFYDGDQNFNFDVKDWSGSVSFWIKVDPITKLDPGYVDPIQITPNTWNDASFFVDFDKEGSPRPFRLGAFADKAVWNPENKDIPEPERPLVTAKSNPFSDKKWTHVAFTWKRFNTEKKDAIATLYLNGKNEGSIKNWNQKFSWADKNHRILIGLNYMGLFDDLACFNRALSQKEIESIYEHKKSLRGLLK
;
A
#
# COMPACT_ATOMS: atom_id res chain seq x y z
N MET A 1 -53.52 22.45 42.26
CA MET A 1 -52.32 21.62 42.46
C MET A 1 -51.96 21.00 41.12
N ILE A 2 -50.91 21.52 40.46
CA ILE A 2 -50.41 21.02 39.18
C ILE A 2 -49.18 20.18 39.53
N PRO A 3 -49.07 18.91 39.11
CA PRO A 3 -47.88 18.10 39.40
C PRO A 3 -46.71 18.53 38.53
N LEU A 4 -45.58 18.88 39.16
CA LEU A 4 -44.30 19.07 38.52
C LEU A 4 -43.73 17.67 38.13
N PHE A 5 -43.52 17.43 36.84
CA PHE A 5 -42.73 16.31 36.36
C PHE A 5 -41.24 16.73 36.31
N PRO A 6 -40.32 15.92 36.84
CA PRO A 6 -38.89 16.21 36.69
C PRO A 6 -38.43 15.88 35.27
N ILE A 7 -37.84 16.86 34.61
CA ILE A 7 -37.13 16.68 33.35
C ILE A 7 -35.78 16.03 33.66
N ILE A 8 -35.63 14.75 33.33
CA ILE A 8 -34.35 14.04 33.42
C ILE A 8 -33.57 14.37 32.16
N PHE A 9 -32.54 15.21 32.28
CA PHE A 9 -31.56 15.43 31.22
C PHE A 9 -30.66 14.18 31.12
N PHE A 10 -30.83 13.40 30.05
CA PHE A 10 -29.87 12.40 29.63
C PHE A 10 -28.66 13.12 29.02
N PHE A 11 -27.57 13.23 29.75
CA PHE A 11 -26.28 13.59 29.20
C PHE A 11 -25.75 12.37 28.41
N ILE A 12 -25.88 12.40 27.07
CA ILE A 12 -25.17 11.45 26.21
C ILE A 12 -23.72 11.87 26.23
N ILE A 13 -22.90 11.15 27.00
CA ILE A 13 -21.44 11.24 26.91
C ILE A 13 -21.06 10.54 25.59
N LEU A 14 -20.86 11.32 24.54
CA LEU A 14 -20.14 10.90 23.34
C LEU A 14 -18.67 10.70 23.74
N LEU A 15 -18.35 9.53 24.25
CA LEU A 15 -16.96 9.11 24.44
C LEU A 15 -16.30 9.06 23.06
N SER A 16 -15.25 9.83 22.90
CA SER A 16 -14.44 9.91 21.71
C SER A 16 -13.75 8.56 21.42
N THR A 17 -14.34 7.76 20.57
CA THR A 17 -13.73 6.52 20.05
C THR A 17 -12.49 6.80 19.18
N GLY A 18 -12.30 8.03 18.70
CA GLY A 18 -11.20 8.42 17.84
C GLY A 18 -9.81 8.32 18.48
N HIS A 19 -9.68 8.60 19.78
CA HIS A 19 -8.35 8.65 20.40
C HIS A 19 -7.69 7.26 20.60
N SER A 20 -8.48 6.22 20.81
CA SER A 20 -7.98 4.85 20.93
C SER A 20 -7.54 4.25 19.59
N ASP A 21 -8.21 4.62 18.50
CA ASP A 21 -7.93 4.13 17.16
C ASP A 21 -6.64 4.77 16.62
N ASP A 22 -6.41 6.06 16.85
CA ASP A 22 -5.19 6.77 16.48
C ASP A 22 -3.96 6.21 17.19
N LEU A 23 -4.05 5.92 18.49
CA LEU A 23 -2.97 5.29 19.26
C LEU A 23 -2.67 3.87 18.73
N SER A 24 -3.69 3.12 18.36
CA SER A 24 -3.55 1.79 17.75
C SER A 24 -2.84 1.84 16.40
N LEU A 25 -3.18 2.81 15.55
CA LEU A 25 -2.50 3.04 14.26
C LEU A 25 -1.03 3.39 14.48
N LYS A 26 -0.74 4.35 15.35
CA LYS A 26 0.63 4.78 15.68
C LYS A 26 1.51 3.62 16.16
N ASN A 27 1.00 2.79 17.06
CA ASN A 27 1.73 1.65 17.63
C ASN A 27 1.98 0.53 16.60
N SER A 28 1.16 0.42 15.56
CA SER A 28 1.32 -0.59 14.51
C SER A 28 2.16 -0.13 13.32
N LEU A 29 2.48 1.17 13.23
CA LEU A 29 3.24 1.74 12.14
C LEU A 29 4.71 1.28 12.20
N THR A 30 5.21 0.74 11.09
CA THR A 30 6.59 0.27 10.96
C THR A 30 7.41 1.11 10.00
N PHE A 31 6.75 1.77 9.06
CA PHE A 31 7.38 2.61 8.04
C PHE A 31 6.42 3.73 7.63
N TYR A 32 6.97 4.94 7.42
CA TYR A 32 6.20 6.06 6.91
C TYR A 32 7.08 7.05 6.16
N ALA A 33 6.75 7.33 4.91
CA ALA A 33 7.37 8.32 4.05
C ALA A 33 6.31 9.29 3.53
N SER A 34 6.30 10.52 4.06
CA SER A 34 5.36 11.57 3.66
C SER A 34 5.83 12.36 2.44
N PHE A 35 7.09 12.26 2.08
CA PHE A 35 7.76 13.08 1.07
C PHE A 35 7.81 14.61 1.35
N ASP A 36 7.30 15.09 2.47
CA ASP A 36 7.28 16.51 2.84
C ASP A 36 8.66 17.10 3.17
N ASN A 37 9.58 16.28 3.67
CA ASN A 37 10.93 16.70 4.09
C ASN A 37 12.04 15.96 3.33
N GLY A 38 11.78 15.55 2.11
CA GLY A 38 12.69 14.77 1.30
C GLY A 38 12.17 13.37 1.00
N THR A 39 13.07 12.51 0.53
CA THR A 39 12.69 11.15 0.08
C THR A 39 12.93 10.06 1.12
N ASN A 40 13.59 10.36 2.22
CA ASN A 40 13.78 9.39 3.29
C ASN A 40 12.51 9.26 4.14
N ALA A 41 12.20 8.04 4.58
CA ALA A 41 11.11 7.82 5.50
C ALA A 41 11.31 8.59 6.82
N GLU A 42 10.26 9.14 7.38
CA GLU A 42 10.27 9.83 8.67
C GLU A 42 10.26 8.83 9.82
N ILE A 43 9.54 7.72 9.63
CA ILE A 43 9.47 6.59 10.56
C ILE A 43 9.90 5.34 9.81
N ALA A 44 10.82 4.58 10.37
CA ALA A 44 11.24 3.29 9.88
C ALA A 44 11.76 2.45 11.05
N LYS A 45 11.38 1.18 11.12
CA LYS A 45 12.01 0.20 12.02
C LYS A 45 13.33 -0.33 11.49
N GLY A 46 13.43 -0.38 10.16
CA GLY A 46 14.66 -0.71 9.43
C GLY A 46 15.30 0.53 8.79
N ASP A 47 15.85 0.36 7.60
CA ASP A 47 16.43 1.45 6.83
C ASP A 47 15.34 2.40 6.31
N LYS A 48 15.57 3.71 6.48
CA LYS A 48 14.66 4.76 6.03
C LYS A 48 15.00 5.38 4.69
N GLN A 49 16.14 4.99 4.11
CA GLN A 49 16.69 5.67 2.93
C GLN A 49 16.01 5.17 1.64
N LEU A 50 15.69 6.10 0.74
CA LEU A 50 15.26 5.78 -0.62
C LEU A 50 16.50 5.49 -1.49
N TYR A 51 16.44 4.38 -2.22
CA TYR A 51 17.49 3.93 -3.12
C TYR A 51 17.01 3.88 -4.56
N THR A 52 17.97 3.92 -5.48
CA THR A 52 17.76 3.71 -6.90
C THR A 52 18.40 2.40 -7.34
N LEU A 53 17.67 1.57 -8.07
CA LEU A 53 18.15 0.33 -8.65
C LEU A 53 18.25 0.49 -10.18
N ILE A 54 19.46 0.46 -10.71
CA ILE A 54 19.72 0.57 -12.16
C ILE A 54 19.93 -0.84 -12.71
N ASN A 55 19.22 -1.17 -13.80
CA ASN A 55 19.33 -2.45 -14.50
C ASN A 55 19.15 -3.67 -13.57
N LYS A 56 18.39 -3.52 -12.48
CA LYS A 56 18.11 -4.55 -11.47
C LYS A 56 19.34 -5.11 -10.77
N LYS A 57 20.53 -4.52 -10.95
CA LYS A 57 21.80 -5.09 -10.47
C LYS A 57 22.58 -4.23 -9.51
N SER A 58 22.47 -2.91 -9.57
CA SER A 58 23.27 -2.01 -8.74
C SER A 58 22.38 -1.15 -7.86
N LYS A 59 22.74 -1.07 -6.58
CA LYS A 59 22.12 -0.19 -5.59
C LYS A 59 22.93 1.09 -5.55
N LEU A 60 22.33 2.21 -5.91
CA LEU A 60 22.88 3.55 -5.71
C LEU A 60 22.25 4.16 -4.47
N GLY A 61 22.97 5.00 -3.79
CA GLY A 61 22.43 5.72 -2.64
C GLY A 61 21.28 6.66 -3.04
N ASN A 62 20.54 7.09 -2.06
CA ASN A 62 19.40 7.99 -2.04
C ASN A 62 19.38 9.00 -3.23
N HIS A 63 18.78 8.61 -4.34
CA HIS A 63 18.87 9.37 -5.56
C HIS A 63 17.60 9.27 -6.39
N THR A 64 17.03 10.43 -6.70
CA THR A 64 15.83 10.58 -7.52
C THR A 64 16.15 11.21 -8.86
N GLU A 65 17.26 10.82 -9.52
CA GLU A 65 17.63 11.38 -10.82
C GLU A 65 16.63 11.11 -11.93
N GLY A 66 16.61 12.04 -12.83
CA GLY A 66 15.95 11.90 -14.11
C GLY A 66 14.46 12.16 -14.05
N MET A 67 13.66 11.11 -14.04
CA MET A 67 12.21 11.18 -14.26
C MET A 67 11.39 11.31 -12.98
N THR A 68 12.03 11.28 -11.81
CA THR A 68 11.37 11.39 -10.51
C THR A 68 11.83 12.64 -9.77
N LYS A 69 10.89 13.40 -9.23
CA LYS A 69 11.16 14.67 -8.53
C LYS A 69 10.27 14.81 -7.31
N LEU A 70 10.81 15.42 -6.26
CA LEU A 70 9.94 16.04 -5.24
C LEU A 70 9.33 17.31 -5.82
N VAL A 71 8.02 17.47 -5.65
CA VAL A 71 7.27 18.63 -6.12
C VAL A 71 6.56 19.30 -4.95
N THR A 72 6.99 20.52 -4.68
CA THR A 72 6.54 21.28 -3.50
C THR A 72 5.09 21.70 -3.65
N GLY A 73 4.31 21.50 -2.59
CA GLY A 73 2.90 21.90 -2.50
C GLY A 73 1.95 21.10 -3.40
N GLN A 74 2.40 19.99 -3.98
CA GLN A 74 1.56 19.15 -4.84
C GLN A 74 1.15 17.83 -4.18
N GLY A 75 1.49 17.63 -2.91
CA GLY A 75 1.11 16.46 -2.12
C GLY A 75 -0.37 16.43 -1.74
N LEU A 76 -0.77 15.36 -1.09
CA LEU A 76 -2.03 15.28 -0.36
C LEU A 76 -2.04 16.36 0.72
N SER A 77 -0.89 16.53 1.38
CA SER A 77 -0.58 17.59 2.32
C SER A 77 0.91 17.90 2.19
N GLY A 78 1.30 19.08 1.73
CA GLY A 78 2.71 19.42 1.52
C GLY A 78 3.25 18.94 0.17
N ASP A 79 4.35 18.22 0.16
CA ASP A 79 5.06 17.82 -1.05
C ASP A 79 4.67 16.40 -1.50
N ALA A 80 5.03 16.02 -2.71
CA ALA A 80 4.82 14.68 -3.25
C ALA A 80 5.96 14.24 -4.14
N LEU A 81 6.03 12.95 -4.41
CA LEU A 81 6.92 12.38 -5.40
C LEU A 81 6.24 12.33 -6.77
N LEU A 82 6.78 13.03 -7.77
CA LEU A 82 6.31 13.02 -9.14
C LEU A 82 7.15 12.08 -10.00
N PHE A 83 6.51 11.08 -10.58
CA PHE A 83 7.05 10.26 -11.66
C PHE A 83 6.61 10.90 -12.99
N SER A 84 7.52 11.60 -13.67
CA SER A 84 7.18 12.40 -14.86
C SER A 84 7.22 11.61 -16.17
N LYS A 85 7.90 10.47 -16.19
CA LYS A 85 8.02 9.56 -17.34
C LYS A 85 8.21 8.13 -16.85
N ARG A 86 7.90 7.17 -17.72
CA ARG A 86 8.33 5.78 -17.55
C ARG A 86 9.87 5.72 -17.49
N ASP A 87 10.39 5.13 -16.43
CA ASP A 87 11.84 5.05 -16.19
C ASP A 87 12.27 3.58 -16.04
N ALA A 88 13.45 3.27 -16.56
CA ALA A 88 14.12 1.98 -16.35
C ALA A 88 14.79 1.89 -14.96
N LYS A 89 14.91 2.99 -14.24
CA LYS A 89 15.42 3.04 -12.88
C LYS A 89 14.27 2.76 -11.91
N TRP A 90 14.51 1.85 -10.98
CA TRP A 90 13.54 1.53 -9.95
C TRP A 90 13.93 2.21 -8.65
N LEU A 91 12.97 2.84 -8.04
CA LEU A 91 13.11 3.37 -6.68
C LEU A 91 12.63 2.33 -5.68
N PHE A 92 13.31 2.21 -4.55
CA PHE A 92 12.90 1.29 -3.50
C PHE A 92 13.37 1.73 -2.12
N TYR A 93 12.62 1.32 -1.12
CA TYR A 93 13.09 1.24 0.26
C TYR A 93 13.43 -0.21 0.60
N ASP A 94 14.39 -0.39 1.50
CA ASP A 94 14.66 -1.71 2.05
C ASP A 94 13.46 -2.19 2.86
N GLY A 95 13.04 -3.43 2.65
CA GLY A 95 11.89 -4.00 3.35
C GLY A 95 12.25 -4.61 4.70
N ASP A 96 13.53 -4.88 4.97
CA ASP A 96 13.97 -5.49 6.22
C ASP A 96 13.50 -4.66 7.43
N GLN A 97 12.88 -5.34 8.40
CA GLN A 97 12.22 -4.77 9.59
C GLN A 97 11.04 -3.80 9.28
N ASN A 98 11.02 -3.15 8.10
CA ASN A 98 9.97 -2.22 7.72
C ASN A 98 8.64 -2.93 7.44
N PHE A 99 8.66 -4.22 7.08
CA PHE A 99 7.47 -5.05 6.87
C PHE A 99 7.12 -5.96 8.06
N ASN A 100 7.94 -6.00 9.10
CA ASN A 100 7.75 -6.91 10.23
C ASN A 100 7.41 -8.34 9.78
N PHE A 101 8.20 -8.86 8.82
CA PHE A 101 8.01 -10.20 8.29
C PHE A 101 8.06 -11.25 9.39
N ASP A 102 7.12 -12.20 9.35
CA ASP A 102 7.07 -13.34 10.26
C ASP A 102 6.98 -14.67 9.48
N VAL A 103 7.78 -15.63 9.86
CA VAL A 103 7.84 -16.94 9.21
C VAL A 103 6.66 -17.86 9.55
N LYS A 104 5.75 -17.44 10.46
CA LYS A 104 4.64 -18.27 10.95
C LYS A 104 3.29 -17.65 10.71
N ASP A 105 2.86 -16.64 11.36
CA ASP A 105 1.51 -16.03 11.24
C ASP A 105 1.64 -14.54 10.90
N TRP A 106 2.07 -14.29 9.67
CA TRP A 106 2.38 -12.95 9.22
C TRP A 106 1.15 -12.18 8.76
N SER A 107 1.02 -10.97 9.27
CA SER A 107 -0.03 -10.03 8.95
C SER A 107 0.55 -8.63 8.80
N GLY A 108 -0.07 -7.80 8.00
CA GLY A 108 0.35 -6.43 7.79
C GLY A 108 -0.59 -5.63 6.92
N SER A 109 -0.21 -4.38 6.66
CA SER A 109 -0.93 -3.46 5.77
C SER A 109 0.03 -2.49 5.11
N VAL A 110 -0.36 -2.06 3.92
CA VAL A 110 0.28 -0.95 3.19
C VAL A 110 -0.80 0.06 2.84
N SER A 111 -0.46 1.34 2.95
CA SER A 111 -1.33 2.47 2.61
C SER A 111 -0.52 3.53 1.90
N PHE A 112 -1.05 4.12 0.83
CA PHE A 112 -0.43 5.23 0.11
C PHE A 112 -1.46 5.98 -0.74
N TRP A 113 -1.05 7.10 -1.31
CA TRP A 113 -1.89 7.91 -2.16
C TRP A 113 -1.27 8.08 -3.54
N ILE A 114 -2.11 8.03 -4.57
CA ILE A 114 -1.71 8.31 -5.96
C ILE A 114 -2.67 9.27 -6.62
N LYS A 115 -2.13 10.05 -7.59
CA LYS A 115 -2.92 10.97 -8.40
C LYS A 115 -2.48 10.82 -9.84
N VAL A 116 -3.33 10.18 -10.64
CA VAL A 116 -3.06 9.81 -12.03
C VAL A 116 -4.35 9.58 -12.80
N ASP A 117 -4.40 10.00 -14.04
CA ASP A 117 -5.39 9.51 -15.01
C ASP A 117 -4.78 8.31 -15.76
N PRO A 118 -5.23 7.08 -15.50
CA PRO A 118 -4.62 5.89 -16.09
C PRO A 118 -4.86 5.76 -17.59
N ILE A 119 -5.81 6.50 -18.16
CA ILE A 119 -6.13 6.45 -19.59
C ILE A 119 -5.19 7.33 -20.39
N THR A 120 -4.94 8.56 -19.90
CA THR A 120 -4.20 9.57 -20.66
C THR A 120 -2.74 9.70 -20.26
N LYS A 121 -2.34 9.17 -19.11
CA LYS A 121 -0.99 9.37 -18.55
C LYS A 121 -0.13 8.12 -18.53
N LEU A 122 -0.72 6.93 -18.49
CA LEU A 122 0.06 5.70 -18.40
C LEU A 122 0.33 5.10 -19.79
N ASP A 123 1.59 4.77 -20.04
CA ASP A 123 2.01 4.03 -21.23
C ASP A 123 1.39 2.62 -21.27
N PRO A 124 1.26 2.00 -22.46
CA PRO A 124 0.83 0.61 -22.58
C PRO A 124 1.71 -0.35 -21.80
N GLY A 125 1.11 -1.43 -21.29
CA GLY A 125 1.76 -2.44 -20.45
C GLY A 125 1.40 -2.30 -18.98
N TYR A 126 1.85 -3.26 -18.17
CA TYR A 126 1.63 -3.25 -16.72
C TYR A 126 2.34 -2.07 -16.05
N VAL A 127 1.66 -1.47 -15.09
CA VAL A 127 2.15 -0.29 -14.36
C VAL A 127 1.90 -0.49 -12.88
N ASP A 128 2.97 -0.66 -12.11
CA ASP A 128 2.88 -0.95 -10.68
C ASP A 128 3.28 0.29 -9.86
N PRO A 129 2.33 1.02 -9.27
CA PRO A 129 2.67 2.06 -8.31
C PRO A 129 3.52 1.54 -7.15
N ILE A 130 3.28 0.29 -6.73
CA ILE A 130 4.07 -0.39 -5.71
C ILE A 130 4.15 -1.89 -5.99
N GLN A 131 5.35 -2.45 -5.79
CA GLN A 131 5.60 -3.89 -5.78
C GLN A 131 6.54 -4.23 -4.63
N ILE A 132 6.26 -5.31 -3.91
CA ILE A 132 7.05 -5.72 -2.75
C ILE A 132 7.47 -7.16 -2.95
N THR A 133 8.77 -7.37 -3.12
CA THR A 133 9.32 -8.70 -3.41
C THR A 133 10.85 -8.71 -3.25
N PRO A 134 11.45 -9.85 -2.91
CA PRO A 134 12.88 -10.09 -3.11
C PRO A 134 13.22 -10.52 -4.54
N ASN A 135 12.24 -11.03 -5.30
CA ASN A 135 12.44 -11.74 -6.57
C ASN A 135 11.75 -11.05 -7.75
N THR A 136 10.62 -11.61 -8.18
CA THR A 136 9.83 -11.16 -9.33
C THR A 136 8.36 -10.99 -8.92
N TRP A 137 7.56 -10.39 -9.80
CA TRP A 137 6.16 -10.06 -9.54
C TRP A 137 5.28 -11.26 -9.10
N ASN A 138 5.66 -12.48 -9.44
CA ASN A 138 4.88 -13.69 -9.17
C ASN A 138 5.61 -14.72 -8.28
N ASP A 139 6.54 -14.26 -7.46
CA ASP A 139 7.32 -15.13 -6.57
C ASP A 139 7.57 -14.43 -5.24
N ALA A 140 6.85 -14.85 -4.22
CA ALA A 140 6.80 -14.21 -2.89
C ALA A 140 6.60 -12.69 -3.02
N SER A 141 5.49 -12.28 -3.60
CA SER A 141 5.30 -10.90 -4.03
C SER A 141 3.91 -10.36 -3.69
N PHE A 142 3.87 -9.10 -3.27
CA PHE A 142 2.70 -8.25 -3.36
C PHE A 142 2.92 -7.21 -4.45
N PHE A 143 1.87 -6.86 -5.16
CA PHE A 143 1.84 -5.67 -6.01
C PHE A 143 0.42 -5.12 -6.09
N VAL A 144 0.29 -3.83 -6.39
CA VAL A 144 -0.90 -3.27 -7.00
C VAL A 144 -0.51 -2.67 -8.34
N ASP A 145 -1.30 -2.94 -9.36
CA ASP A 145 -1.01 -2.50 -10.71
C ASP A 145 -2.26 -2.02 -11.47
N PHE A 146 -2.00 -1.21 -12.48
CA PHE A 146 -2.92 -1.02 -13.59
C PHE A 146 -2.62 -2.08 -14.65
N ASP A 147 -3.65 -2.80 -15.08
CA ASP A 147 -3.55 -3.80 -16.12
C ASP A 147 -2.95 -3.20 -17.41
N LYS A 148 -2.36 -4.05 -18.23
CA LYS A 148 -1.69 -3.65 -19.48
C LYS A 148 -2.62 -2.98 -20.50
N GLU A 149 -3.93 -3.22 -20.43
CA GLU A 149 -4.95 -2.75 -21.37
C GLU A 149 -6.31 -2.54 -20.67
N GLY A 150 -7.27 -2.01 -21.41
CA GLY A 150 -8.63 -1.70 -20.91
C GLY A 150 -8.90 -0.20 -20.82
N SER A 151 -10.18 0.17 -20.88
CA SER A 151 -10.63 1.56 -20.72
C SER A 151 -11.96 1.59 -19.96
N PRO A 152 -11.96 1.97 -18.68
CA PRO A 152 -10.78 2.30 -17.87
C PRO A 152 -9.89 1.08 -17.62
N ARG A 153 -8.60 1.30 -17.38
CA ARG A 153 -7.66 0.21 -17.06
C ARG A 153 -8.02 -0.41 -15.72
N PRO A 154 -8.19 -1.75 -15.64
CA PRO A 154 -8.43 -2.42 -14.36
C PRO A 154 -7.30 -2.16 -13.37
N PHE A 155 -7.63 -1.95 -12.11
CA PHE A 155 -6.66 -1.85 -11.02
C PHE A 155 -6.74 -3.12 -10.16
N ARG A 156 -5.59 -3.71 -9.83
CA ARG A 156 -5.54 -5.04 -9.23
C ARG A 156 -4.60 -5.08 -8.03
N LEU A 157 -4.87 -6.03 -7.11
CA LEU A 157 -3.94 -6.48 -6.10
C LEU A 157 -3.53 -7.92 -6.41
N GLY A 158 -2.24 -8.18 -6.51
CA GLY A 158 -1.65 -9.50 -6.50
C GLY A 158 -1.01 -9.81 -5.14
N ALA A 159 -1.24 -11.04 -4.63
CA ALA A 159 -0.56 -11.57 -3.46
C ALA A 159 -0.13 -12.99 -3.79
N PHE A 160 1.06 -13.12 -4.32
CA PHE A 160 1.61 -14.36 -4.84
C PHE A 160 2.58 -14.98 -3.82
N ALA A 161 2.25 -16.13 -3.31
CA ALA A 161 3.15 -16.95 -2.49
C ALA A 161 4.47 -17.27 -3.24
N ASP A 162 5.40 -17.93 -2.59
CA ASP A 162 6.54 -18.55 -3.26
C ASP A 162 6.06 -19.30 -4.51
N LYS A 163 6.72 -19.10 -5.64
CA LYS A 163 6.31 -19.71 -6.91
C LYS A 163 6.20 -21.23 -6.83
N ALA A 164 7.07 -21.86 -6.07
CA ALA A 164 7.03 -23.30 -5.82
C ALA A 164 5.78 -23.74 -5.00
N VAL A 165 5.06 -22.82 -4.37
CA VAL A 165 3.85 -23.12 -3.58
C VAL A 165 2.58 -22.86 -4.39
N TRP A 166 2.45 -21.70 -5.04
CA TRP A 166 1.22 -21.37 -5.75
C TRP A 166 1.18 -21.92 -7.19
N ASN A 167 2.34 -22.13 -7.84
CA ASN A 167 2.46 -22.65 -9.20
C ASN A 167 3.72 -23.54 -9.36
N PRO A 168 3.79 -24.70 -8.67
CA PRO A 168 5.00 -25.54 -8.64
C PRO A 168 5.36 -26.12 -10.01
N GLU A 169 4.39 -26.32 -10.87
CA GLU A 169 4.60 -26.89 -12.20
C GLU A 169 4.92 -25.82 -13.25
N ASN A 170 5.00 -24.55 -12.85
CA ASN A 170 5.24 -23.39 -13.74
C ASN A 170 4.31 -23.36 -14.97
N LYS A 171 3.04 -23.70 -14.74
CA LYS A 171 2.00 -23.68 -15.78
C LYS A 171 1.60 -22.26 -16.12
N ASP A 172 1.12 -22.06 -17.34
CA ASP A 172 0.37 -20.83 -17.67
C ASP A 172 -1.03 -20.94 -17.09
N ILE A 173 -1.24 -20.27 -15.94
CA ILE A 173 -2.51 -20.25 -15.24
C ILE A 173 -3.31 -19.05 -15.72
N PRO A 174 -4.57 -19.20 -16.17
CA PRO A 174 -5.43 -18.08 -16.55
C PRO A 174 -5.56 -17.05 -15.43
N GLU A 175 -5.62 -15.77 -15.77
CA GLU A 175 -5.65 -14.68 -14.80
C GLU A 175 -6.73 -14.83 -13.72
N PRO A 176 -8.00 -15.21 -14.03
CA PRO A 176 -9.05 -15.40 -13.03
C PRO A 176 -8.75 -16.51 -11.99
N GLU A 177 -7.81 -17.40 -12.31
CA GLU A 177 -7.39 -18.52 -11.44
C GLU A 177 -6.11 -18.21 -10.65
N ARG A 178 -5.58 -16.98 -10.74
CA ARG A 178 -4.38 -16.54 -10.01
C ARG A 178 -4.74 -15.93 -8.65
N PRO A 179 -3.80 -15.86 -7.71
CA PRO A 179 -3.98 -15.16 -6.44
C PRO A 179 -3.99 -13.62 -6.66
N LEU A 180 -5.05 -13.14 -7.30
CA LEU A 180 -5.22 -11.78 -7.77
C LEU A 180 -6.67 -11.34 -7.56
N VAL A 181 -6.90 -10.06 -7.25
CA VAL A 181 -8.22 -9.44 -7.19
C VAL A 181 -8.23 -8.14 -7.95
N THR A 182 -9.23 -7.96 -8.81
CA THR A 182 -9.49 -6.73 -9.55
C THR A 182 -10.45 -5.85 -8.77
N ALA A 183 -10.14 -4.56 -8.66
CA ALA A 183 -11.01 -3.58 -8.03
C ALA A 183 -12.34 -3.46 -8.74
N LYS A 184 -13.42 -3.27 -7.98
CA LYS A 184 -14.78 -3.05 -8.48
C LYS A 184 -14.98 -1.64 -8.97
N SER A 185 -14.22 -0.68 -8.42
CA SER A 185 -14.29 0.72 -8.76
C SER A 185 -13.02 1.20 -9.45
N ASN A 186 -13.11 2.31 -10.17
CA ASN A 186 -11.97 2.97 -10.80
C ASN A 186 -12.02 4.48 -10.49
N PRO A 187 -11.60 4.91 -9.28
CA PRO A 187 -11.69 6.29 -8.83
C PRO A 187 -10.54 7.18 -9.32
N PHE A 188 -9.63 6.67 -10.11
CA PHE A 188 -8.37 7.34 -10.47
C PHE A 188 -8.60 8.52 -11.40
N SER A 189 -7.88 9.61 -11.13
CA SER A 189 -7.93 10.86 -11.89
C SER A 189 -6.68 11.69 -11.63
N ASP A 190 -6.25 12.48 -12.60
CA ASP A 190 -5.20 13.50 -12.44
C ASP A 190 -5.66 14.74 -11.65
N LYS A 191 -6.95 14.83 -11.29
CA LYS A 191 -7.54 15.95 -10.55
C LYS A 191 -7.72 15.67 -9.06
N LYS A 192 -7.78 14.38 -8.66
CA LYS A 192 -8.07 13.97 -7.28
C LYS A 192 -7.10 12.91 -6.83
N TRP A 193 -6.70 13.00 -5.58
CA TRP A 193 -5.96 11.93 -4.91
C TRP A 193 -6.85 10.72 -4.68
N THR A 194 -6.32 9.54 -4.96
CA THR A 194 -6.94 8.26 -4.65
C THR A 194 -6.12 7.58 -3.56
N HIS A 195 -6.77 7.23 -2.47
CA HIS A 195 -6.19 6.40 -1.42
C HIS A 195 -6.20 4.94 -1.89
N VAL A 196 -5.06 4.29 -1.79
CA VAL A 196 -4.87 2.87 -2.05
C VAL A 196 -4.35 2.23 -0.78
N ALA A 197 -5.00 1.17 -0.33
CA ALA A 197 -4.48 0.35 0.74
C ALA A 197 -4.71 -1.13 0.45
N PHE A 198 -3.85 -1.97 0.99
CA PHE A 198 -4.08 -3.40 1.05
C PHE A 198 -3.63 -3.96 2.38
N THR A 199 -4.32 -4.98 2.83
CA THR A 199 -4.03 -5.67 4.07
C THR A 199 -3.84 -7.15 3.81
N TRP A 200 -3.05 -7.82 4.62
CA TRP A 200 -2.96 -9.28 4.63
C TRP A 200 -2.97 -9.81 6.05
N LYS A 201 -3.46 -11.03 6.20
CA LYS A 201 -3.47 -11.74 7.48
C LYS A 201 -3.37 -13.25 7.29
N ARG A 202 -2.81 -13.91 8.29
CA ARG A 202 -2.64 -15.36 8.32
C ARG A 202 -1.77 -15.91 7.19
N PHE A 203 -0.81 -15.12 6.72
CA PHE A 203 0.23 -15.59 5.81
C PHE A 203 1.22 -16.45 6.59
N ASN A 204 1.88 -17.37 5.93
CA ASN A 204 2.85 -18.31 6.52
C ASN A 204 2.28 -19.31 7.56
N THR A 205 0.95 -19.48 7.61
CA THR A 205 0.32 -20.49 8.49
C THR A 205 0.36 -21.91 7.90
N GLU A 206 0.83 -22.06 6.67
CA GLU A 206 0.79 -23.31 5.89
C GLU A 206 -0.64 -23.83 5.61
N LYS A 207 -1.63 -22.98 5.81
CA LYS A 207 -3.05 -23.27 5.57
C LYS A 207 -3.59 -22.38 4.44
N LYS A 208 -4.77 -22.76 3.91
CA LYS A 208 -5.51 -21.95 2.92
C LYS A 208 -6.45 -20.94 3.59
N ASP A 209 -6.06 -20.39 4.72
CA ASP A 209 -6.84 -19.43 5.52
C ASP A 209 -6.32 -17.99 5.43
N ALA A 210 -5.30 -17.78 4.62
CA ALA A 210 -4.77 -16.46 4.32
C ALA A 210 -5.78 -15.58 3.58
N ILE A 211 -5.78 -14.29 3.91
CA ILE A 211 -6.64 -13.29 3.26
C ILE A 211 -5.80 -12.07 2.94
N ALA A 212 -5.81 -11.62 1.67
CA ALA A 212 -5.34 -10.30 1.28
C ALA A 212 -6.51 -9.48 0.71
N THR A 213 -6.65 -8.23 1.11
CA THR A 213 -7.79 -7.38 0.76
C THR A 213 -7.33 -6.05 0.19
N LEU A 214 -7.91 -5.65 -0.94
CA LEU A 214 -7.70 -4.35 -1.60
C LEU A 214 -8.75 -3.34 -1.15
N TYR A 215 -8.30 -2.10 -0.92
CA TYR A 215 -9.15 -0.96 -0.60
C TYR A 215 -8.81 0.22 -1.50
N LEU A 216 -9.85 0.90 -2.01
CA LEU A 216 -9.74 2.18 -2.70
C LEU A 216 -10.65 3.20 -2.00
N ASN A 217 -10.09 4.36 -1.68
CA ASN A 217 -10.81 5.44 -1.00
C ASN A 217 -11.59 4.96 0.24
N GLY A 218 -10.95 4.16 1.07
CA GLY A 218 -11.53 3.60 2.28
C GLY A 218 -12.44 2.38 2.05
N LYS A 219 -12.84 2.05 0.82
CA LYS A 219 -13.82 1.00 0.52
C LYS A 219 -13.14 -0.32 0.14
N ASN A 220 -13.68 -1.42 0.63
CA ASN A 220 -13.25 -2.77 0.26
C ASN A 220 -13.62 -3.09 -1.19
N GLU A 221 -12.63 -3.32 -2.03
CA GLU A 221 -12.78 -3.64 -3.45
C GLU A 221 -12.78 -5.14 -3.74
N GLY A 222 -12.29 -5.95 -2.83
CA GLY A 222 -12.26 -7.41 -2.96
C GLY A 222 -11.13 -8.05 -2.15
N SER A 223 -11.11 -9.38 -2.14
CA SER A 223 -10.11 -10.13 -1.36
C SER A 223 -9.67 -11.39 -2.08
N ILE A 224 -8.39 -11.69 -1.98
CA ILE A 224 -7.76 -12.96 -2.33
C ILE A 224 -7.93 -13.89 -1.13
N LYS A 225 -8.48 -15.10 -1.36
CA LYS A 225 -8.80 -16.09 -0.31
C LYS A 225 -8.54 -17.50 -0.81
N ASN A 226 -8.49 -18.45 0.14
CA ASN A 226 -8.36 -19.90 -0.15
C ASN A 226 -7.02 -20.31 -0.78
N TRP A 227 -5.99 -19.51 -0.55
CA TRP A 227 -4.63 -19.79 -0.97
C TRP A 227 -3.74 -20.12 0.24
N ASN A 228 -2.79 -21.02 0.05
CA ASN A 228 -1.65 -21.14 0.96
C ASN A 228 -0.64 -20.03 0.60
N GLN A 229 -0.63 -18.99 1.38
CA GLN A 229 0.24 -17.82 1.18
C GLN A 229 1.53 -17.98 1.98
N LYS A 230 2.39 -18.89 1.53
CA LYS A 230 3.73 -19.06 2.07
C LYS A 230 4.71 -18.14 1.36
N PHE A 231 5.38 -17.31 2.12
CA PHE A 231 6.43 -16.39 1.69
C PHE A 231 7.73 -16.79 2.39
N SER A 232 8.72 -17.20 1.62
CA SER A 232 10.06 -17.50 2.11
C SER A 232 10.99 -16.34 1.75
N TRP A 233 10.77 -15.19 2.38
CA TRP A 233 11.67 -14.07 2.19
C TRP A 233 12.97 -14.37 2.92
N ALA A 234 14.04 -14.48 2.15
CA ALA A 234 15.37 -14.53 2.72
C ALA A 234 15.62 -13.18 3.43
N ASP A 235 16.24 -13.28 4.60
CA ASP A 235 16.60 -12.10 5.38
C ASP A 235 17.28 -11.06 4.50
N LYS A 236 16.82 -9.82 4.56
CA LYS A 236 17.48 -8.63 4.00
C LYS A 236 17.41 -8.39 2.48
N ASN A 237 16.54 -9.06 1.73
CA ASN A 237 16.49 -8.85 0.27
C ASN A 237 15.15 -8.36 -0.28
N HIS A 238 14.08 -8.35 0.52
CA HIS A 238 12.80 -7.84 0.03
C HIS A 238 12.80 -6.30 0.00
N ARG A 239 12.21 -5.77 -1.04
CA ARG A 239 12.20 -4.33 -1.35
C ARG A 239 10.80 -3.82 -1.50
N ILE A 240 10.58 -2.61 -1.06
CA ILE A 240 9.38 -1.82 -1.35
C ILE A 240 9.69 -1.01 -2.60
N LEU A 241 9.45 -1.60 -3.77
CA LEU A 241 9.64 -0.94 -5.06
C LEU A 241 8.47 0.01 -5.31
N ILE A 242 8.76 1.25 -5.69
CA ILE A 242 7.75 2.26 -6.00
C ILE A 242 7.93 2.81 -7.41
N GLY A 243 6.82 3.05 -8.09
CA GLY A 243 6.81 3.72 -9.38
C GLY A 243 7.30 2.91 -10.58
N LEU A 244 7.12 1.56 -10.58
CA LEU A 244 7.52 0.73 -11.71
C LEU A 244 6.63 1.02 -12.92
N ASN A 245 7.22 1.62 -13.95
CA ASN A 245 6.51 2.12 -15.14
C ASN A 245 5.42 3.18 -14.84
N TYR A 246 5.28 3.59 -13.58
CA TYR A 246 4.25 4.52 -13.15
C TYR A 246 4.59 5.95 -13.55
N MET A 247 3.57 6.70 -13.92
CA MET A 247 3.61 8.14 -14.18
C MET A 247 2.46 8.82 -13.45
N GLY A 248 2.79 9.78 -12.60
CA GLY A 248 1.83 10.49 -11.74
C GLY A 248 2.44 10.90 -10.42
N LEU A 249 1.61 11.40 -9.52
CA LEU A 249 2.01 11.77 -8.17
C LEU A 249 1.80 10.59 -7.22
N PHE A 250 2.74 10.42 -6.29
CA PHE A 250 2.73 9.39 -5.26
C PHE A 250 3.05 10.04 -3.92
N ASP A 251 2.31 9.67 -2.85
CA ASP A 251 2.41 10.33 -1.56
C ASP A 251 2.04 9.41 -0.40
N ASP A 252 2.51 9.77 0.80
CA ASP A 252 2.07 9.23 2.11
C ASP A 252 2.15 7.68 2.21
N LEU A 253 3.30 7.10 1.86
CA LEU A 253 3.52 5.66 1.95
C LEU A 253 3.71 5.22 3.40
N ALA A 254 2.87 4.29 3.84
CA ALA A 254 2.91 3.71 5.18
C ALA A 254 2.83 2.18 5.16
N CYS A 255 3.56 1.52 6.08
CA CYS A 255 3.46 0.10 6.35
C CYS A 255 3.13 -0.14 7.82
N PHE A 256 2.34 -1.17 8.10
CA PHE A 256 1.88 -1.53 9.44
C PHE A 256 2.14 -3.02 9.71
N ASN A 257 2.45 -3.37 10.96
CA ASN A 257 2.75 -4.74 11.39
C ASN A 257 1.53 -5.62 11.64
N ARG A 258 0.34 -5.16 11.27
CA ARG A 258 -0.92 -5.91 11.37
C ARG A 258 -1.87 -5.57 10.23
N ALA A 259 -2.83 -6.43 9.99
CA ALA A 259 -3.96 -6.09 9.12
C ALA A 259 -4.81 -5.00 9.81
N LEU A 260 -4.92 -3.84 9.17
CA LEU A 260 -5.81 -2.78 9.60
C LEU A 260 -7.27 -3.19 9.37
N SER A 261 -8.14 -2.77 10.27
CA SER A 261 -9.58 -2.95 10.13
C SER A 261 -10.17 -2.01 9.06
N GLN A 262 -11.36 -2.32 8.57
CA GLN A 262 -12.11 -1.47 7.64
C GLN A 262 -12.24 -0.03 8.19
N LYS A 263 -12.56 0.15 9.48
CA LYS A 263 -12.69 1.47 10.11
C LYS A 263 -11.39 2.26 10.13
N GLU A 264 -10.28 1.59 10.38
CA GLU A 264 -8.96 2.25 10.36
C GLU A 264 -8.58 2.70 8.95
N ILE A 265 -8.85 1.87 7.93
CA ILE A 265 -8.65 2.25 6.52
C ILE A 265 -9.55 3.43 6.12
N GLU A 266 -10.81 3.43 6.55
CA GLU A 266 -11.74 4.55 6.36
C GLU A 266 -11.23 5.81 7.06
N SER A 267 -10.77 5.71 8.30
CA SER A 267 -10.21 6.84 9.07
C SER A 267 -9.00 7.45 8.36
N ILE A 268 -8.07 6.64 7.86
CA ILE A 268 -6.91 7.12 7.09
C ILE A 268 -7.39 7.87 5.82
N TYR A 269 -8.37 7.34 5.11
CA TYR A 269 -8.93 7.99 3.92
C TYR A 269 -9.63 9.31 4.25
N GLU A 270 -10.43 9.36 5.31
CA GLU A 270 -11.22 10.53 5.68
C GLU A 270 -10.37 11.70 6.17
N HIS A 271 -9.25 11.42 6.82
CA HIS A 271 -8.35 12.45 7.34
C HIS A 271 -7.67 13.29 6.25
N LYS A 272 -7.56 12.84 5.01
CA LYS A 272 -7.11 13.59 3.81
C LYS A 272 -5.95 14.60 3.99
N LYS A 273 -5.24 14.54 5.11
CA LYS A 273 -4.21 15.51 5.51
C LYS A 273 -2.89 14.86 5.84
N SER A 274 -2.61 13.70 5.24
CA SER A 274 -1.45 12.91 5.63
C SER A 274 -1.64 12.17 6.96
N LEU A 275 -1.14 10.95 7.02
CA LEU A 275 -1.03 10.15 8.24
C LEU A 275 -0.32 10.90 9.38
N ARG A 276 0.55 11.87 9.05
CA ARG A 276 1.21 12.74 10.02
C ARG A 276 0.21 13.46 10.94
N GLY A 277 -0.98 13.79 10.45
CA GLY A 277 -2.05 14.38 11.26
C GLY A 277 -2.61 13.42 12.31
N LEU A 278 -2.65 12.12 12.03
CA LEU A 278 -3.07 11.06 12.95
C LEU A 278 -1.97 10.64 13.92
N LEU A 279 -0.71 10.92 13.63
CA LEU A 279 0.44 10.49 14.42
C LEU A 279 0.91 11.54 15.45
N LYS A 280 0.33 12.72 15.42
CA LYS A 280 0.56 13.78 16.41
C LYS A 280 -0.30 13.57 17.63
#